data_7c0b844495f713e1f740533b4a0aaa97
#
_entry.id   7c0b844495f713e1f740533b4a0aaa97
#
_cell.length_a   1.000
_cell.length_b   1.000
_cell.length_c   1.000
_cell.angle_alpha   90.00
_cell.angle_beta   90.00
_cell.angle_gamma   90.00
#
_symmetry.space_group_name_H-M   'P 1'
#
loop_
_entity.id
_entity.type
_entity.pdbx_description
1 polymer ?
#
loop_
_entity_poly.entity_id
_entity_poly.type
_entity_poly.pdbx_seq_one_letter_code
_entity_poly.pdbx_strand_id
1 'polypeptide(L)'
;MQINNKLTVLGCYLKLKLGYQAKEAARWLLQFYQQQDDLEAVLGFYEEAFTLNPEDETLLLECADFLCQRQQDSQALSLYHQIIAINPSIFLAHRNLGDLFVKQLRWQEAEQAYQKGIKLLNTPSVFLYRKLAKTLAQQQRWLDALSEYEKAWDSQHQIHQVLQTCKSQIEQGCETWETYFLLFQTLAEAKQWTGAIAAWWQAITLDPYQGWWWHERCLNLSKTYHKLDELETLFKQKFKNNPGELDLGLNLSAILEQQGRLKEVYTIHQEIANYKLKQHCPDLSPQTPLKSPQVNFTIIGAQKSGTSSLYYYLEEHPNISVSIKKELHFWSLHYKKGQTWYRSHFLPIPEGQVWRTGEASPTYLDSPETPERMYQEYPDMKLIVLLRNPISRAISHYYHWVRLKKESRPLDIAFAEQLAEIPDWDDVISIRNHYIARGCYVKFLEKWLRFFPREQMLVISSERFQDHPSDIVQTVHSFLKIPRKPLENLEYYNVGEYHVENPSLKSQLQDFYAPYSQDLETLLGQSFPWTTP
;
A
#
# COMPACT_ATOMS: atom_id res chain seq x y z
N MET A 1 12.56 -42.87 34.86
CA MET A 1 11.70 -42.48 33.75
C MET A 1 11.99 -43.27 32.47
N GLN A 2 13.22 -43.38 31.99
CA GLN A 2 13.55 -44.12 30.74
C GLN A 2 13.17 -45.63 30.71
N ILE A 3 13.21 -46.35 31.81
CA ILE A 3 12.90 -47.79 31.87
C ILE A 3 11.38 -48.03 31.73
N ASN A 4 10.56 -47.17 32.36
CA ASN A 4 9.08 -47.26 32.25
C ASN A 4 8.62 -46.95 30.80
N ASN A 5 9.24 -46.02 30.12
CA ASN A 5 8.89 -45.69 28.73
C ASN A 5 9.21 -46.88 27.77
N LYS A 6 10.36 -47.54 27.94
CA LYS A 6 10.73 -48.74 27.13
C LYS A 6 9.75 -49.90 27.32
N LEU A 7 9.29 -50.16 28.55
CA LEU A 7 8.31 -51.19 28.84
C LEU A 7 6.93 -50.85 28.25
N THR A 8 6.56 -49.57 28.28
CA THR A 8 5.29 -49.10 27.70
C THR A 8 5.31 -49.19 26.17
N VAL A 9 6.41 -48.81 25.55
CA VAL A 9 6.65 -48.95 24.10
C VAL A 9 6.55 -50.39 23.68
N LEU A 10 7.24 -51.32 24.39
CA LEU A 10 7.19 -52.75 24.11
C LEU A 10 5.75 -53.33 24.30
N GLY A 11 5.06 -52.86 25.35
CA GLY A 11 3.67 -53.28 25.60
C GLY A 11 2.71 -52.79 24.50
N CYS A 12 2.90 -51.60 23.96
CA CYS A 12 2.12 -51.10 22.84
C CYS A 12 2.41 -51.86 21.54
N TYR A 13 3.68 -52.18 21.24
CA TYR A 13 4.05 -53.06 20.11
C TYR A 13 3.44 -54.45 20.21
N LEU A 14 3.45 -55.06 21.41
CA LEU A 14 2.79 -56.35 21.63
C LEU A 14 1.26 -56.30 21.43
N LYS A 15 0.61 -55.24 21.90
CA LYS A 15 -0.83 -55.03 21.67
C LYS A 15 -1.14 -54.87 20.18
N LEU A 16 -0.28 -54.16 19.44
CA LEU A 16 -0.43 -53.97 18.01
C LEU A 16 -0.30 -55.29 17.26
N LYS A 17 0.74 -56.10 17.56
CA LYS A 17 0.97 -57.43 16.96
C LYS A 17 -0.11 -58.45 17.28
N LEU A 18 -0.73 -58.35 18.44
CA LEU A 18 -1.83 -59.26 18.88
C LEU A 18 -3.22 -58.78 18.45
N GLY A 19 -3.29 -57.62 17.77
CA GLY A 19 -4.58 -57.02 17.35
C GLY A 19 -5.45 -56.49 18.50
N TYR A 20 -4.98 -56.56 19.75
CA TYR A 20 -5.70 -56.13 20.94
C TYR A 20 -5.44 -54.63 21.19
N GLN A 21 -6.51 -53.81 21.15
CA GLN A 21 -6.41 -52.36 21.30
C GLN A 21 -5.35 -51.74 20.34
N ALA A 22 -5.27 -52.25 19.13
CA ALA A 22 -4.22 -51.88 18.17
C ALA A 22 -4.25 -50.38 17.84
N LYS A 23 -5.44 -49.76 17.70
CA LYS A 23 -5.59 -48.32 17.39
C LYS A 23 -5.11 -47.41 18.52
N GLU A 24 -5.41 -47.74 19.77
CA GLU A 24 -4.95 -46.94 20.90
C GLU A 24 -3.44 -47.09 21.12
N ALA A 25 -2.92 -48.29 20.94
CA ALA A 25 -1.48 -48.56 21.01
C ALA A 25 -0.71 -47.81 19.90
N ALA A 26 -1.25 -47.81 18.69
CA ALA A 26 -0.69 -47.08 17.55
C ALA A 26 -0.65 -45.57 17.82
N ARG A 27 -1.73 -44.98 18.26
CA ARG A 27 -1.77 -43.53 18.59
C ARG A 27 -0.82 -43.16 19.71
N TRP A 28 -0.70 -44.02 20.74
CA TRP A 28 0.22 -43.76 21.84
C TRP A 28 1.68 -43.81 21.35
N LEU A 29 2.08 -44.77 20.55
CA LEU A 29 3.41 -44.89 19.96
C LEU A 29 3.72 -43.71 19.06
N LEU A 30 2.79 -43.30 18.21
CA LEU A 30 2.89 -42.15 17.36
C LEU A 30 3.20 -40.86 18.17
N GLN A 31 2.37 -40.57 19.18
CA GLN A 31 2.59 -39.39 20.04
C GLN A 31 3.93 -39.43 20.77
N PHE A 32 4.34 -40.63 21.22
CA PHE A 32 5.60 -40.84 21.91
C PHE A 32 6.82 -40.49 21.00
N TYR A 33 6.84 -41.04 19.77
CA TYR A 33 7.91 -40.79 18.83
C TYR A 33 7.88 -39.37 18.23
N GLN A 34 6.70 -38.79 18.03
CA GLN A 34 6.55 -37.40 17.62
C GLN A 34 7.12 -36.43 18.66
N GLN A 35 6.94 -36.71 19.96
CA GLN A 35 7.52 -35.89 21.03
C GLN A 35 9.05 -35.97 21.09
N GLN A 36 9.66 -37.02 20.56
CA GLN A 36 11.11 -37.18 20.51
C GLN A 36 11.74 -36.68 19.21
N ASP A 37 10.92 -36.18 18.29
CA ASP A 37 11.36 -35.67 16.97
C ASP A 37 12.12 -36.70 16.11
N ASP A 38 11.87 -37.99 16.36
CA ASP A 38 12.51 -39.13 15.67
C ASP A 38 11.69 -39.56 14.46
N LEU A 39 12.03 -38.98 13.29
CA LEU A 39 11.32 -39.24 12.04
C LEU A 39 11.43 -40.69 11.57
N GLU A 40 12.65 -41.32 11.69
CA GLU A 40 12.88 -42.70 11.26
C GLU A 40 12.05 -43.67 12.08
N ALA A 41 12.03 -43.48 13.41
CA ALA A 41 11.22 -44.32 14.29
C ALA A 41 9.73 -44.20 14.01
N VAL A 42 9.24 -42.97 13.70
CA VAL A 42 7.84 -42.74 13.33
C VAL A 42 7.49 -43.45 12.02
N LEU A 43 8.34 -43.32 11.00
CA LEU A 43 8.13 -43.97 9.69
C LEU A 43 8.19 -45.50 9.79
N GLY A 44 9.18 -46.03 10.49
CA GLY A 44 9.28 -47.47 10.74
C GLY A 44 8.08 -48.03 11.47
N PHE A 45 7.52 -47.26 12.42
CA PHE A 45 6.25 -47.62 13.09
C PHE A 45 5.07 -47.66 12.11
N TYR A 46 4.93 -46.67 11.23
CA TYR A 46 3.87 -46.65 10.22
C TYR A 46 4.01 -47.82 9.24
N GLU A 47 5.22 -48.18 8.78
CA GLU A 47 5.46 -49.30 7.91
C GLU A 47 5.05 -50.63 8.57
N GLU A 48 5.39 -50.84 9.86
CA GLU A 48 4.97 -52.02 10.62
C GLU A 48 3.44 -52.04 10.82
N ALA A 49 2.82 -50.88 11.12
CA ALA A 49 1.38 -50.78 11.29
C ALA A 49 0.62 -51.06 9.98
N PHE A 50 1.14 -50.61 8.83
CA PHE A 50 0.54 -50.89 7.53
C PHE A 50 0.67 -52.37 7.10
N THR A 51 1.79 -53.06 7.49
CA THR A 51 1.87 -54.49 7.25
C THR A 51 0.81 -55.28 8.02
N LEU A 52 0.40 -54.79 9.17
CA LEU A 52 -0.65 -55.44 10.00
C LEU A 52 -2.07 -55.06 9.56
N ASN A 53 -2.29 -53.81 9.11
CA ASN A 53 -3.58 -53.29 8.69
C ASN A 53 -3.43 -52.39 7.46
N PRO A 54 -3.23 -52.94 6.26
CA PRO A 54 -2.93 -52.16 5.06
C PRO A 54 -4.06 -51.25 4.55
N GLU A 55 -5.29 -51.52 5.04
CA GLU A 55 -6.49 -50.76 4.65
C GLU A 55 -7.02 -49.86 5.79
N ASP A 56 -6.24 -49.62 6.86
CA ASP A 56 -6.66 -48.70 7.92
C ASP A 56 -6.53 -47.25 7.47
N GLU A 57 -7.62 -46.69 6.92
CA GLU A 57 -7.75 -45.36 6.41
C GLU A 57 -7.35 -44.27 7.41
N THR A 58 -7.65 -44.49 8.70
CA THR A 58 -7.33 -43.53 9.76
C THR A 58 -5.81 -43.43 9.97
N LEU A 59 -5.16 -44.56 10.01
CA LEU A 59 -3.72 -44.66 10.21
C LEU A 59 -2.97 -44.08 9.00
N LEU A 60 -3.43 -44.39 7.79
CA LEU A 60 -2.89 -43.83 6.56
C LEU A 60 -3.03 -42.31 6.52
N LEU A 61 -4.17 -41.75 6.96
CA LEU A 61 -4.43 -40.32 7.01
C LEU A 61 -3.53 -39.63 8.04
N GLU A 62 -3.38 -40.18 9.24
CA GLU A 62 -2.48 -39.66 10.28
C GLU A 62 -1.04 -39.65 9.82
N CYS A 63 -0.57 -40.66 9.10
CA CYS A 63 0.75 -40.74 8.51
C CYS A 63 0.97 -39.67 7.42
N ALA A 64 0.01 -39.55 6.51
CA ALA A 64 0.09 -38.55 5.44
C ALA A 64 0.12 -37.12 6.00
N ASP A 65 -0.68 -36.82 7.01
CA ASP A 65 -0.69 -35.51 7.69
C ASP A 65 0.65 -35.25 8.41
N PHE A 66 1.21 -36.24 9.07
CA PHE A 66 2.52 -36.15 9.70
C PHE A 66 3.63 -35.86 8.68
N LEU A 67 3.65 -36.58 7.55
CA LEU A 67 4.61 -36.35 6.47
C LEU A 67 4.49 -34.93 5.87
N CYS A 68 3.27 -34.41 5.72
CA CYS A 68 3.03 -33.03 5.30
C CYS A 68 3.63 -32.01 6.28
N GLN A 69 3.48 -32.24 7.60
CA GLN A 69 4.08 -31.39 8.63
C GLN A 69 5.61 -31.38 8.58
N ARG A 70 6.20 -32.50 8.18
CA ARG A 70 7.65 -32.70 8.01
C ARG A 70 8.17 -32.33 6.61
N GLN A 71 7.36 -31.75 5.76
CA GLN A 71 7.69 -31.37 4.39
C GLN A 71 8.07 -32.54 3.46
N GLN A 72 7.65 -33.75 3.81
CA GLN A 72 7.80 -34.96 2.98
C GLN A 72 6.63 -35.08 1.98
N ASP A 73 6.45 -34.04 1.18
CA ASP A 73 5.26 -33.82 0.35
C ASP A 73 5.02 -34.95 -0.69
N SER A 74 6.09 -35.54 -1.23
CA SER A 74 5.96 -36.64 -2.22
C SER A 74 5.42 -37.92 -1.61
N GLN A 75 5.85 -38.26 -0.41
CA GLN A 75 5.37 -39.44 0.32
C GLN A 75 3.93 -39.23 0.79
N ALA A 76 3.61 -38.03 1.32
CA ALA A 76 2.25 -37.67 1.70
C ALA A 76 1.28 -37.78 0.51
N LEU A 77 1.70 -37.30 -0.67
CA LEU A 77 0.92 -37.39 -1.91
C LEU A 77 0.56 -38.84 -2.25
N SER A 78 1.54 -39.73 -2.18
CA SER A 78 1.34 -41.17 -2.44
C SER A 78 0.33 -41.78 -1.48
N LEU A 79 0.42 -41.46 -0.18
CA LEU A 79 -0.53 -41.96 0.83
C LEU A 79 -1.95 -41.42 0.64
N TYR A 80 -2.13 -40.14 0.32
CA TYR A 80 -3.46 -39.61 0.02
C TYR A 80 -4.10 -40.30 -1.20
N HIS A 81 -3.33 -40.60 -2.23
CA HIS A 81 -3.81 -41.38 -3.37
C HIS A 81 -4.19 -42.79 -2.99
N GLN A 82 -3.41 -43.45 -2.13
CA GLN A 82 -3.72 -44.76 -1.61
C GLN A 82 -5.03 -44.77 -0.78
N ILE A 83 -5.20 -43.77 0.11
CA ILE A 83 -6.42 -43.61 0.89
C ILE A 83 -7.63 -43.46 -0.02
N ILE A 84 -7.56 -42.62 -1.03
CA ILE A 84 -8.65 -42.39 -1.99
C ILE A 84 -8.92 -43.63 -2.83
N ALA A 85 -7.91 -44.46 -3.12
CA ALA A 85 -8.11 -45.75 -3.81
C ALA A 85 -8.83 -46.78 -2.93
N ILE A 86 -8.53 -46.84 -1.63
CA ILE A 86 -9.20 -47.69 -0.67
C ILE A 86 -10.64 -47.20 -0.43
N ASN A 87 -10.80 -45.94 -0.12
CA ASN A 87 -12.10 -45.33 0.16
C ASN A 87 -12.23 -43.93 -0.48
N PRO A 88 -12.86 -43.83 -1.65
CA PRO A 88 -13.05 -42.57 -2.34
C PRO A 88 -13.95 -41.56 -1.59
N SER A 89 -14.66 -42.00 -0.54
CA SER A 89 -15.62 -41.17 0.20
C SER A 89 -15.01 -40.39 1.37
N ILE A 90 -13.69 -40.50 1.61
CA ILE A 90 -13.02 -39.78 2.68
C ILE A 90 -12.76 -38.35 2.25
N PHE A 91 -13.65 -37.42 2.65
CA PHE A 91 -13.50 -35.98 2.28
C PHE A 91 -12.20 -35.36 2.78
N LEU A 92 -11.68 -35.81 3.96
CA LEU A 92 -10.43 -35.32 4.53
C LEU A 92 -9.22 -35.59 3.61
N ALA A 93 -9.16 -36.75 2.97
CA ALA A 93 -8.09 -37.07 2.04
C ALA A 93 -8.13 -36.15 0.82
N HIS A 94 -9.29 -35.88 0.26
CA HIS A 94 -9.45 -34.94 -0.84
C HIS A 94 -9.11 -33.51 -0.43
N ARG A 95 -9.52 -33.07 0.77
CA ARG A 95 -9.16 -31.74 1.30
C ARG A 95 -7.65 -31.59 1.44
N ASN A 96 -7.00 -32.54 2.11
CA ASN A 96 -5.56 -32.47 2.40
C ASN A 96 -4.72 -32.62 1.12
N LEU A 97 -5.17 -33.45 0.17
CA LEU A 97 -4.59 -33.53 -1.17
C LEU A 97 -4.69 -32.18 -1.90
N GLY A 98 -5.82 -31.50 -1.83
CA GLY A 98 -5.98 -30.15 -2.36
C GLY A 98 -5.03 -29.14 -1.71
N ASP A 99 -4.84 -29.20 -0.38
CA ASP A 99 -3.90 -28.34 0.34
C ASP A 99 -2.44 -28.57 -0.11
N LEU A 100 -2.09 -29.84 -0.34
CA LEU A 100 -0.77 -30.21 -0.84
C LEU A 100 -0.54 -29.72 -2.26
N PHE A 101 -1.51 -29.81 -3.15
CA PHE A 101 -1.44 -29.26 -4.50
C PHE A 101 -1.32 -27.72 -4.49
N VAL A 102 -2.05 -27.03 -3.60
CA VAL A 102 -1.89 -25.56 -3.41
C VAL A 102 -0.47 -25.20 -3.01
N LYS A 103 0.13 -25.94 -2.07
CA LYS A 103 1.53 -25.75 -1.65
C LYS A 103 2.52 -25.93 -2.82
N GLN A 104 2.19 -26.82 -3.77
CA GLN A 104 2.99 -27.09 -4.98
C GLN A 104 2.61 -26.16 -6.16
N LEU A 105 1.72 -25.17 -5.98
CA LEU A 105 1.20 -24.28 -7.03
C LEU A 105 0.45 -25.01 -8.18
N ARG A 106 -0.03 -26.24 -7.92
CA ARG A 106 -0.77 -27.08 -8.87
C ARG A 106 -2.28 -26.78 -8.77
N TRP A 107 -2.66 -25.62 -9.25
CA TRP A 107 -4.00 -25.04 -9.00
C TRP A 107 -5.16 -25.87 -9.56
N GLN A 108 -5.01 -26.45 -10.76
CA GLN A 108 -6.07 -27.25 -11.39
C GLN A 108 -6.35 -28.54 -10.62
N GLU A 109 -5.31 -29.20 -10.12
CA GLU A 109 -5.42 -30.44 -9.35
C GLU A 109 -5.98 -30.15 -7.94
N ALA A 110 -5.60 -29.02 -7.35
CA ALA A 110 -6.17 -28.53 -6.10
C ALA A 110 -7.68 -28.27 -6.24
N GLU A 111 -8.10 -27.61 -7.33
CA GLU A 111 -9.51 -27.37 -7.65
C GLU A 111 -10.29 -28.70 -7.70
N GLN A 112 -9.80 -29.67 -8.47
CA GLN A 112 -10.46 -30.98 -8.60
C GLN A 112 -10.57 -31.70 -7.26
N ALA A 113 -9.55 -31.64 -6.44
CA ALA A 113 -9.53 -32.26 -5.11
C ALA A 113 -10.55 -31.60 -4.19
N TYR A 114 -10.60 -30.26 -4.12
CA TYR A 114 -11.59 -29.56 -3.30
C TYR A 114 -13.03 -29.77 -3.77
N GLN A 115 -13.28 -29.77 -5.09
CA GLN A 115 -14.60 -30.05 -5.65
C GLN A 115 -15.09 -31.47 -5.30
N LYS A 116 -14.20 -32.46 -5.35
CA LYS A 116 -14.53 -33.82 -4.90
C LYS A 116 -14.85 -33.84 -3.41
N GLY A 117 -14.01 -33.19 -2.58
CA GLY A 117 -14.25 -33.09 -1.14
C GLY A 117 -15.59 -32.43 -0.80
N ILE A 118 -15.98 -31.37 -1.50
CA ILE A 118 -17.27 -30.68 -1.31
C ILE A 118 -18.45 -31.62 -1.65
N LYS A 119 -18.36 -32.36 -2.76
CA LYS A 119 -19.44 -33.31 -3.19
C LYS A 119 -19.68 -34.46 -2.21
N LEU A 120 -18.69 -34.79 -1.39
CA LEU A 120 -18.79 -35.85 -0.40
C LEU A 120 -19.45 -35.42 0.92
N LEU A 121 -19.66 -34.13 1.10
CA LEU A 121 -20.26 -33.58 2.34
C LEU A 121 -21.77 -33.43 2.20
N ASN A 122 -22.49 -33.91 3.19
CA ASN A 122 -23.95 -33.73 3.29
C ASN A 122 -24.37 -32.31 3.68
N THR A 123 -23.45 -31.57 4.29
CA THR A 123 -23.66 -30.17 4.70
C THR A 123 -22.62 -29.26 4.07
N PRO A 124 -23.00 -28.03 3.65
CA PRO A 124 -22.06 -27.09 3.06
C PRO A 124 -20.89 -26.77 3.99
N SER A 125 -19.66 -26.89 3.48
CA SER A 125 -18.45 -26.55 4.24
C SER A 125 -17.93 -25.19 3.83
N VAL A 126 -18.21 -24.17 4.63
CA VAL A 126 -17.66 -22.81 4.50
C VAL A 126 -16.14 -22.84 4.27
N PHE A 127 -15.44 -23.71 4.97
CA PHE A 127 -14.00 -23.84 4.89
C PHE A 127 -13.52 -24.33 3.49
N LEU A 128 -14.18 -25.35 2.92
CA LEU A 128 -13.83 -25.86 1.60
C LEU A 128 -14.21 -24.89 0.48
N TYR A 129 -15.34 -24.22 0.57
CA TYR A 129 -15.70 -23.16 -0.38
C TYR A 129 -14.66 -22.03 -0.41
N ARG A 130 -14.16 -21.60 0.75
CA ARG A 130 -13.06 -20.61 0.79
C ARG A 130 -11.77 -21.11 0.16
N LYS A 131 -11.41 -22.38 0.33
CA LYS A 131 -10.23 -22.98 -0.29
C LYS A 131 -10.38 -23.05 -1.82
N LEU A 132 -11.53 -23.51 -2.29
CA LEU A 132 -11.84 -23.57 -3.71
C LEU A 132 -11.84 -22.17 -4.35
N ALA A 133 -12.51 -21.21 -3.73
CA ALA A 133 -12.54 -19.83 -4.21
C ALA A 133 -11.13 -19.21 -4.36
N LYS A 134 -10.24 -19.41 -3.37
CA LYS A 134 -8.85 -18.97 -3.45
C LYS A 134 -8.09 -19.62 -4.60
N THR A 135 -8.32 -20.91 -4.82
CA THR A 135 -7.67 -21.67 -5.89
C THR A 135 -8.12 -21.17 -7.26
N LEU A 136 -9.41 -20.86 -7.41
CA LEU A 136 -9.98 -20.28 -8.64
C LEU A 136 -9.46 -18.85 -8.89
N ALA A 137 -9.36 -18.04 -7.83
CA ALA A 137 -8.80 -16.69 -7.93
C ALA A 137 -7.32 -16.69 -8.40
N GLN A 138 -6.51 -17.66 -7.95
CA GLN A 138 -5.13 -17.83 -8.44
C GLN A 138 -5.07 -18.23 -9.92
N GLN A 139 -6.11 -18.86 -10.44
CA GLN A 139 -6.27 -19.16 -11.87
C GLN A 139 -6.90 -18.00 -12.65
N GLN A 140 -7.11 -16.84 -12.04
CA GLN A 140 -7.79 -15.66 -12.61
C GLN A 140 -9.26 -15.90 -13.01
N ARG A 141 -9.87 -16.96 -12.51
CA ARG A 141 -11.28 -17.33 -12.73
C ARG A 141 -12.18 -16.64 -11.70
N TRP A 142 -12.28 -15.31 -11.80
CA TRP A 142 -12.88 -14.46 -10.77
C TRP A 142 -14.38 -14.69 -10.57
N LEU A 143 -15.16 -14.93 -11.64
CA LEU A 143 -16.59 -15.19 -11.51
C LEU A 143 -16.85 -16.49 -10.76
N ASP A 144 -16.09 -17.54 -11.04
CA ASP A 144 -16.19 -18.80 -10.34
C ASP A 144 -15.74 -18.64 -8.88
N ALA A 145 -14.63 -17.92 -8.65
CA ALA A 145 -14.12 -17.66 -7.31
C ALA A 145 -15.13 -16.89 -6.44
N LEU A 146 -15.74 -15.84 -6.99
CA LEU A 146 -16.76 -15.04 -6.30
C LEU A 146 -17.99 -15.87 -5.96
N SER A 147 -18.45 -16.74 -6.87
CA SER A 147 -19.55 -17.67 -6.61
C SER A 147 -19.26 -18.61 -5.44
N GLU A 148 -18.03 -19.09 -5.30
CA GLU A 148 -17.64 -19.95 -4.18
C GLU A 148 -17.44 -19.12 -2.87
N TYR A 149 -16.99 -17.86 -2.96
CA TYR A 149 -16.95 -16.94 -1.82
C TYR A 149 -18.36 -16.59 -1.30
N GLU A 150 -19.34 -16.36 -2.20
CA GLU A 150 -20.74 -16.14 -1.81
C GLU A 150 -21.27 -17.30 -0.96
N LYS A 151 -21.08 -18.56 -1.39
CA LYS A 151 -21.46 -19.75 -0.63
C LYS A 151 -20.77 -19.83 0.73
N ALA A 152 -19.55 -19.30 0.84
CA ALA A 152 -18.78 -19.31 2.07
C ALA A 152 -19.21 -18.24 3.09
N TRP A 153 -19.85 -17.15 2.65
CA TRP A 153 -20.22 -16.00 3.49
C TRP A 153 -21.69 -15.58 3.42
N ASP A 154 -22.56 -16.48 3.05
CA ASP A 154 -24.00 -16.22 2.96
C ASP A 154 -24.61 -15.60 4.25
N SER A 155 -24.02 -15.89 5.41
CA SER A 155 -24.44 -15.34 6.70
C SER A 155 -23.86 -13.96 7.06
N GLN A 156 -22.90 -13.42 6.30
CA GLN A 156 -22.23 -12.15 6.57
C GLN A 156 -22.65 -11.07 5.54
N HIS A 157 -23.75 -10.41 5.81
CA HIS A 157 -24.43 -9.50 4.88
C HIS A 157 -23.53 -8.46 4.17
N GLN A 158 -22.61 -7.81 4.89
CA GLN A 158 -21.73 -6.79 4.29
C GLN A 158 -20.74 -7.39 3.28
N ILE A 159 -20.11 -8.51 3.62
CA ILE A 159 -19.17 -9.19 2.72
C ILE A 159 -19.91 -9.71 1.50
N HIS A 160 -21.07 -10.31 1.71
CA HIS A 160 -21.91 -10.83 0.64
C HIS A 160 -22.32 -9.75 -0.37
N GLN A 161 -22.75 -8.56 0.11
CA GLN A 161 -23.09 -7.42 -0.77
C GLN A 161 -21.90 -6.97 -1.62
N VAL A 162 -20.71 -6.86 -1.03
CA VAL A 162 -19.52 -6.47 -1.78
C VAL A 162 -19.17 -7.51 -2.84
N LEU A 163 -19.22 -8.79 -2.50
CA LEU A 163 -18.95 -9.87 -3.45
C LEU A 163 -19.95 -9.87 -4.61
N GLN A 164 -21.24 -9.67 -4.34
CA GLN A 164 -22.28 -9.53 -5.38
C GLN A 164 -22.04 -8.33 -6.27
N THR A 165 -21.65 -7.19 -5.68
CA THR A 165 -21.31 -5.97 -6.45
C THR A 165 -20.15 -6.22 -7.39
N CYS A 166 -19.04 -6.77 -6.87
CA CYS A 166 -17.87 -7.12 -7.70
C CYS A 166 -18.23 -8.11 -8.82
N LYS A 167 -19.01 -9.13 -8.50
CA LYS A 167 -19.47 -10.13 -9.47
C LYS A 167 -20.29 -9.50 -10.58
N SER A 168 -21.29 -8.67 -10.22
CA SER A 168 -22.12 -7.96 -11.19
C SER A 168 -21.30 -7.05 -12.11
N GLN A 169 -20.31 -6.33 -11.59
CA GLN A 169 -19.43 -5.49 -12.41
C GLN A 169 -18.60 -6.32 -13.40
N ILE A 170 -18.05 -7.45 -12.96
CA ILE A 170 -17.28 -8.34 -13.84
C ILE A 170 -18.17 -8.98 -14.91
N GLU A 171 -19.38 -9.45 -14.56
CA GLU A 171 -20.35 -10.03 -15.51
C GLU A 171 -20.80 -9.03 -16.58
N GLN A 172 -20.86 -7.74 -16.25
CA GLN A 172 -21.21 -6.66 -17.17
C GLN A 172 -20.03 -6.18 -18.03
N GLY A 173 -18.84 -6.76 -17.87
CA GLY A 173 -17.63 -6.31 -18.55
C GLY A 173 -17.10 -4.97 -18.05
N CYS A 174 -17.56 -4.50 -16.89
CA CYS A 174 -17.10 -3.28 -16.22
C CYS A 174 -15.97 -3.59 -15.23
N GLU A 175 -14.99 -4.37 -15.68
CA GLU A 175 -13.82 -4.72 -14.85
C GLU A 175 -12.92 -3.49 -14.72
N THR A 176 -12.86 -2.92 -13.52
CA THR A 176 -11.98 -1.81 -13.21
C THR A 176 -11.04 -2.17 -12.08
N TRP A 177 -9.95 -1.42 -11.92
CA TRP A 177 -9.03 -1.61 -10.81
C TRP A 177 -9.73 -1.41 -9.45
N GLU A 178 -10.73 -0.51 -9.35
CA GLU A 178 -11.53 -0.28 -8.14
C GLU A 178 -12.30 -1.52 -7.72
N THR A 179 -12.86 -2.26 -8.68
CA THR A 179 -13.58 -3.51 -8.42
C THR A 179 -12.67 -4.52 -7.70
N TYR A 180 -11.48 -4.72 -8.24
CA TYR A 180 -10.53 -5.67 -7.65
C TYR A 180 -9.86 -5.13 -6.39
N PHE A 181 -9.69 -3.83 -6.28
CA PHE A 181 -9.20 -3.21 -5.05
C PHE A 181 -10.21 -3.32 -3.90
N LEU A 182 -11.50 -3.13 -4.17
CA LEU A 182 -12.57 -3.36 -3.20
C LEU A 182 -12.59 -4.83 -2.76
N LEU A 183 -12.45 -5.75 -3.71
CA LEU A 183 -12.35 -7.18 -3.43
C LEU A 183 -11.11 -7.51 -2.57
N PHE A 184 -9.96 -6.93 -2.89
CA PHE A 184 -8.75 -7.04 -2.08
C PHE A 184 -8.99 -6.61 -0.63
N GLN A 185 -9.58 -5.43 -0.41
CA GLN A 185 -9.85 -4.90 0.94
C GLN A 185 -10.78 -5.84 1.72
N THR A 186 -11.85 -6.30 1.10
CA THR A 186 -12.84 -7.20 1.71
C THR A 186 -12.24 -8.54 2.10
N LEU A 187 -11.45 -9.14 1.21
CA LEU A 187 -10.78 -10.41 1.48
C LEU A 187 -9.67 -10.27 2.52
N ALA A 188 -8.96 -9.14 2.54
CA ALA A 188 -7.93 -8.86 3.54
C ALA A 188 -8.52 -8.67 4.95
N GLU A 189 -9.63 -7.94 5.08
CA GLU A 189 -10.38 -7.81 6.34
C GLU A 189 -10.90 -9.16 6.83
N ALA A 190 -11.34 -10.01 5.92
CA ALA A 190 -11.73 -11.39 6.21
C ALA A 190 -10.54 -12.35 6.42
N LYS A 191 -9.28 -11.84 6.44
CA LYS A 191 -8.03 -12.62 6.58
C LYS A 191 -7.85 -13.70 5.49
N GLN A 192 -8.41 -13.49 4.30
CA GLN A 192 -8.31 -14.41 3.16
C GLN A 192 -7.18 -14.03 2.22
N TRP A 193 -5.95 -14.07 2.73
CA TRP A 193 -4.76 -13.43 2.13
C TRP A 193 -4.43 -13.91 0.72
N THR A 194 -4.53 -15.20 0.43
CA THR A 194 -4.26 -15.73 -0.91
C THR A 194 -5.17 -15.11 -1.96
N GLY A 195 -6.47 -15.04 -1.68
CA GLY A 195 -7.44 -14.39 -2.55
C GLY A 195 -7.25 -12.87 -2.61
N ALA A 196 -6.96 -12.25 -1.45
CA ALA A 196 -6.70 -10.81 -1.37
C ALA A 196 -5.51 -10.40 -2.25
N ILE A 197 -4.39 -11.11 -2.16
CA ILE A 197 -3.19 -10.82 -2.99
C ILE A 197 -3.49 -11.03 -4.48
N ALA A 198 -4.25 -12.05 -4.84
CA ALA A 198 -4.66 -12.28 -6.23
C ALA A 198 -5.53 -11.13 -6.76
N ALA A 199 -6.50 -10.64 -5.96
CA ALA A 199 -7.33 -9.50 -6.31
C ALA A 199 -6.50 -8.21 -6.45
N TRP A 200 -5.60 -7.96 -5.52
CA TRP A 200 -4.70 -6.82 -5.61
C TRP A 200 -3.81 -6.88 -6.86
N TRP A 201 -3.30 -8.06 -7.18
CA TRP A 201 -2.55 -8.28 -8.41
C TRP A 201 -3.34 -7.90 -9.66
N GLN A 202 -4.60 -8.34 -9.73
CA GLN A 202 -5.47 -8.00 -10.85
C GLN A 202 -5.72 -6.48 -10.93
N ALA A 203 -5.94 -5.81 -9.79
CA ALA A 203 -6.09 -4.37 -9.73
C ALA A 203 -4.87 -3.63 -10.31
N ILE A 204 -3.65 -4.02 -9.89
CA ILE A 204 -2.40 -3.45 -10.42
C ILE A 204 -2.21 -3.73 -11.92
N THR A 205 -2.66 -4.89 -12.40
CA THR A 205 -2.54 -5.24 -13.81
C THR A 205 -3.44 -4.39 -14.68
N LEU A 206 -4.63 -4.03 -14.18
CA LEU A 206 -5.59 -3.19 -14.88
C LEU A 206 -5.17 -1.71 -14.89
N ASP A 207 -4.70 -1.20 -13.76
CA ASP A 207 -4.21 0.18 -13.67
C ASP A 207 -3.04 0.31 -12.68
N PRO A 208 -1.80 0.18 -13.15
CA PRO A 208 -0.60 0.34 -12.33
C PRO A 208 -0.33 1.79 -11.90
N TYR A 209 -1.06 2.78 -12.47
CA TYR A 209 -0.80 4.22 -12.32
C TYR A 209 -1.67 4.88 -11.25
N GLN A 210 -2.55 4.15 -10.60
CA GLN A 210 -3.41 4.72 -9.56
C GLN A 210 -2.66 5.00 -8.26
N GLY A 211 -2.89 6.17 -7.77
CA GLY A 211 -2.36 6.89 -6.62
C GLY A 211 -1.58 6.12 -5.53
N TRP A 212 -0.47 6.70 -5.11
CA TRP A 212 0.48 6.18 -4.11
C TRP A 212 -0.17 5.71 -2.77
N TRP A 213 -1.34 6.24 -2.36
CA TRP A 213 -1.99 5.97 -1.08
C TRP A 213 -2.50 4.53 -0.92
N TRP A 214 -2.97 3.91 -2.00
CA TRP A 214 -3.42 2.52 -1.92
C TRP A 214 -2.25 1.55 -1.96
N HIS A 215 -1.15 1.90 -2.61
CA HIS A 215 0.08 1.12 -2.58
C HIS A 215 0.64 1.02 -1.16
N GLU A 216 0.68 2.12 -0.39
CA GLU A 216 1.13 2.11 1.00
C GLU A 216 0.29 1.16 1.87
N ARG A 217 -1.03 1.23 1.75
CA ARG A 217 -1.92 0.32 2.49
C ARG A 217 -1.71 -1.14 2.11
N CYS A 218 -1.60 -1.44 0.83
CA CYS A 218 -1.34 -2.78 0.33
C CYS A 218 0.02 -3.31 0.78
N LEU A 219 1.07 -2.47 0.73
CA LEU A 219 2.41 -2.84 1.19
C LEU A 219 2.44 -3.13 2.68
N ASN A 220 1.77 -2.33 3.51
CA ASN A 220 1.66 -2.56 4.95
C ASN A 220 0.96 -3.89 5.26
N LEU A 221 -0.12 -4.19 4.56
CA LEU A 221 -0.81 -5.47 4.68
C LEU A 221 0.07 -6.63 4.20
N SER A 222 0.75 -6.48 3.07
CA SER A 222 1.63 -7.51 2.52
C SER A 222 2.82 -7.80 3.43
N LYS A 223 3.37 -6.77 4.09
CA LYS A 223 4.40 -6.93 5.13
C LYS A 223 3.88 -7.72 6.32
N THR A 224 2.70 -7.36 6.84
CA THR A 224 2.06 -8.05 7.98
C THR A 224 1.85 -9.53 7.70
N TYR A 225 1.66 -9.91 6.44
CA TYR A 225 1.36 -11.29 6.02
C TYR A 225 2.49 -11.95 5.23
N HIS A 226 3.73 -11.44 5.34
CA HIS A 226 4.93 -12.03 4.74
C HIS A 226 4.85 -12.28 3.22
N LYS A 227 4.24 -11.34 2.47
CA LYS A 227 4.02 -11.43 1.01
C LYS A 227 4.90 -10.49 0.19
N LEU A 228 5.86 -9.80 0.80
CA LEU A 228 6.69 -8.81 0.11
C LEU A 228 7.58 -9.43 -0.97
N ASP A 229 8.07 -10.66 -0.78
CA ASP A 229 8.97 -11.31 -1.73
C ASP A 229 8.26 -11.70 -3.04
N GLU A 230 6.99 -12.11 -2.95
CA GLU A 230 6.16 -12.38 -4.14
C GLU A 230 5.94 -11.10 -4.95
N LEU A 231 5.68 -9.98 -4.25
CA LEU A 231 5.52 -8.66 -4.87
C LEU A 231 6.81 -8.17 -5.50
N GLU A 232 7.93 -8.30 -4.80
CA GLU A 232 9.24 -7.93 -5.32
C GLU A 232 9.52 -8.64 -6.65
N THR A 233 9.32 -9.97 -6.68
CA THR A 233 9.56 -10.77 -7.89
C THR A 233 8.74 -10.25 -9.07
N LEU A 234 7.48 -9.93 -8.84
CA LEU A 234 6.59 -9.37 -9.86
C LEU A 234 7.09 -8.03 -10.38
N PHE A 235 7.27 -7.06 -9.45
CA PHE A 235 7.64 -5.71 -9.86
C PHE A 235 9.02 -5.66 -10.50
N LYS A 236 9.99 -6.49 -10.04
CA LYS A 236 11.30 -6.65 -10.70
C LYS A 236 11.15 -7.11 -12.15
N GLN A 237 10.32 -8.12 -12.38
CA GLN A 237 10.09 -8.63 -13.75
C GLN A 237 9.42 -7.57 -14.64
N LYS A 238 8.37 -6.90 -14.12
CA LYS A 238 7.67 -5.86 -14.88
C LYS A 238 8.57 -4.65 -15.17
N PHE A 239 9.31 -4.15 -14.18
CA PHE A 239 10.21 -3.01 -14.34
C PHE A 239 11.37 -3.31 -15.30
N LYS A 240 11.96 -4.52 -15.22
CA LYS A 240 13.00 -4.95 -16.16
C LYS A 240 12.52 -4.93 -17.62
N ASN A 241 11.26 -5.30 -17.86
CA ASN A 241 10.68 -5.30 -19.20
C ASN A 241 10.26 -3.90 -19.66
N ASN A 242 9.98 -2.99 -18.73
CA ASN A 242 9.49 -1.63 -18.97
C ASN A 242 10.22 -0.61 -18.07
N PRO A 243 11.52 -0.37 -18.26
CA PRO A 243 12.31 0.50 -17.36
C PRO A 243 11.93 1.98 -17.45
N GLY A 244 11.09 2.36 -18.44
CA GLY A 244 10.51 3.69 -18.58
C GLY A 244 9.27 3.95 -17.74
N GLU A 245 8.68 2.90 -17.19
CA GLU A 245 7.47 3.00 -16.39
C GLU A 245 7.81 3.40 -14.95
N LEU A 246 7.74 4.71 -14.70
CA LEU A 246 8.10 5.34 -13.43
C LEU A 246 7.45 4.66 -12.23
N ASP A 247 6.14 4.39 -12.30
CA ASP A 247 5.38 3.84 -11.18
C ASP A 247 5.77 2.40 -10.85
N LEU A 248 6.19 1.61 -11.83
CA LEU A 248 6.71 0.26 -11.58
C LEU A 248 8.00 0.31 -10.76
N GLY A 249 8.92 1.21 -11.11
CA GLY A 249 10.17 1.40 -10.36
C GLY A 249 9.94 1.97 -8.96
N LEU A 250 9.03 2.94 -8.80
CA LEU A 250 8.67 3.51 -7.50
C LEU A 250 7.99 2.47 -6.59
N ASN A 251 7.13 1.61 -7.14
CA ASN A 251 6.52 0.52 -6.39
C ASN A 251 7.55 -0.52 -5.95
N LEU A 252 8.46 -0.91 -6.84
CA LEU A 252 9.59 -1.79 -6.48
C LEU A 252 10.45 -1.16 -5.38
N SER A 253 10.76 0.13 -5.48
CA SER A 253 11.51 0.86 -4.45
C SER A 253 10.79 0.83 -3.10
N ALA A 254 9.47 1.02 -3.08
CA ALA A 254 8.68 0.97 -1.85
C ALA A 254 8.68 -0.43 -1.21
N ILE A 255 8.65 -1.50 -2.01
CA ILE A 255 8.78 -2.88 -1.53
C ILE A 255 10.16 -3.10 -0.90
N LEU A 256 11.22 -2.73 -1.60
CA LEU A 256 12.61 -2.85 -1.13
C LEU A 256 12.86 -2.02 0.15
N GLU A 257 12.24 -0.85 0.27
CA GLU A 257 12.28 -0.05 1.50
C GLU A 257 11.64 -0.78 2.69
N GLN A 258 10.49 -1.44 2.50
CA GLN A 258 9.86 -2.23 3.54
C GLN A 258 10.72 -3.43 4.00
N GLN A 259 11.57 -3.93 3.11
CA GLN A 259 12.55 -4.98 3.40
C GLN A 259 13.88 -4.44 3.98
N GLY A 260 14.05 -3.11 4.06
CA GLY A 260 15.28 -2.47 4.56
C GLY A 260 16.45 -2.45 3.57
N ARG A 261 16.23 -2.76 2.29
CA ARG A 261 17.24 -2.92 1.23
C ARG A 261 17.56 -1.60 0.51
N LEU A 262 17.96 -0.59 1.27
CA LEU A 262 18.13 0.80 0.78
C LEU A 262 19.13 0.94 -0.38
N LYS A 263 20.19 0.12 -0.45
CA LYS A 263 21.15 0.19 -1.55
C LYS A 263 20.48 -0.11 -2.90
N GLU A 264 19.59 -1.09 -2.94
CA GLU A 264 18.85 -1.45 -4.15
C GLU A 264 17.80 -0.40 -4.50
N VAL A 265 17.17 0.23 -3.50
CA VAL A 265 16.30 1.39 -3.71
C VAL A 265 17.04 2.50 -4.46
N TYR A 266 18.26 2.84 -4.04
CA TYR A 266 19.05 3.88 -4.70
C TYR A 266 19.41 3.51 -6.14
N THR A 267 19.69 2.24 -6.42
CA THR A 267 19.92 1.77 -7.79
C THR A 267 18.68 1.95 -8.67
N ILE A 268 17.51 1.56 -8.19
CA ILE A 268 16.24 1.74 -8.93
C ILE A 268 15.95 3.23 -9.15
N HIS A 269 16.12 4.07 -8.12
CA HIS A 269 15.94 5.53 -8.27
C HIS A 269 16.90 6.11 -9.32
N GLN A 270 18.14 5.66 -9.36
CA GLN A 270 19.12 6.10 -10.35
C GLN A 270 18.75 5.66 -11.77
N GLU A 271 18.23 4.44 -11.95
CA GLU A 271 17.73 3.97 -13.24
C GLU A 271 16.55 4.83 -13.73
N ILE A 272 15.59 5.13 -12.86
CA ILE A 272 14.46 6.03 -13.16
C ILE A 272 14.97 7.44 -13.51
N ALA A 273 15.86 7.99 -12.68
CA ALA A 273 16.41 9.32 -12.88
C ALA A 273 17.17 9.45 -14.21
N ASN A 274 17.96 8.44 -14.57
CA ASN A 274 18.68 8.40 -15.85
C ASN A 274 17.72 8.29 -17.04
N TYR A 275 16.64 7.55 -16.91
CA TYR A 275 15.62 7.47 -17.95
C TYR A 275 14.89 8.82 -18.13
N LYS A 276 14.44 9.45 -17.04
CA LYS A 276 13.83 10.79 -17.08
C LYS A 276 14.80 11.85 -17.62
N LEU A 277 16.08 11.79 -17.26
CA LEU A 277 17.10 12.70 -17.78
C LEU A 277 17.21 12.63 -19.31
N LYS A 278 17.19 11.42 -19.88
CA LYS A 278 17.20 11.26 -21.34
C LYS A 278 15.94 11.80 -22.01
N GLN A 279 14.78 11.71 -21.35
CA GLN A 279 13.54 12.32 -21.86
C GLN A 279 13.59 13.85 -21.76
N HIS A 280 14.09 14.38 -20.65
CA HIS A 280 14.17 15.81 -20.42
C HIS A 280 15.25 16.51 -21.29
N CYS A 281 16.33 15.80 -21.59
CA CYS A 281 17.45 16.25 -22.42
C CYS A 281 17.78 15.21 -23.50
N PRO A 282 16.95 15.06 -24.55
CA PRO A 282 17.15 14.03 -25.57
C PRO A 282 18.47 14.17 -26.32
N ASP A 283 18.98 15.41 -26.48
CA ASP A 283 20.23 15.73 -27.18
C ASP A 283 21.48 15.70 -26.28
N LEU A 284 21.33 15.23 -25.02
CA LEU A 284 22.45 15.19 -24.08
C LEU A 284 23.50 14.16 -24.54
N SER A 285 24.74 14.65 -24.77
CA SER A 285 25.84 13.74 -25.11
C SER A 285 26.11 12.74 -23.98
N PRO A 286 26.33 11.44 -24.31
CA PRO A 286 26.72 10.45 -23.30
C PRO A 286 28.02 10.77 -22.55
N GLN A 287 28.88 11.63 -23.12
CA GLN A 287 30.13 12.11 -22.51
C GLN A 287 29.93 13.31 -21.60
N THR A 288 28.74 13.93 -21.55
CA THR A 288 28.51 15.09 -20.69
C THR A 288 28.66 14.70 -19.22
N PRO A 289 29.56 15.35 -18.47
CA PRO A 289 29.71 15.07 -17.04
C PRO A 289 28.41 15.42 -16.29
N LEU A 290 28.03 14.54 -15.36
CA LEU A 290 26.85 14.72 -14.52
C LEU A 290 27.27 15.04 -13.09
N LYS A 291 26.67 16.08 -12.52
CA LYS A 291 26.84 16.45 -11.10
C LYS A 291 25.70 15.90 -10.24
N SER A 292 26.00 15.69 -8.97
CA SER A 292 24.97 15.34 -7.97
C SER A 292 23.89 16.41 -7.93
N PRO A 293 22.62 16.03 -7.76
CA PRO A 293 21.51 16.98 -7.70
C PRO A 293 21.66 17.93 -6.51
N GLN A 294 21.41 19.22 -6.76
CA GLN A 294 21.35 20.27 -5.74
C GLN A 294 19.93 20.81 -5.71
N VAL A 295 19.19 20.42 -4.67
CA VAL A 295 17.81 20.92 -4.47
C VAL A 295 17.89 22.39 -4.05
N ASN A 296 17.18 23.27 -4.76
CA ASN A 296 17.24 24.71 -4.53
C ASN A 296 15.88 25.40 -4.48
N PHE A 297 14.78 24.67 -4.69
CA PHE A 297 13.45 25.16 -4.37
C PHE A 297 12.54 24.04 -3.86
N THR A 298 11.50 24.43 -3.13
CA THR A 298 10.43 23.51 -2.71
C THR A 298 9.09 24.22 -2.61
N ILE A 299 8.02 23.53 -3.03
CA ILE A 299 6.64 23.96 -2.80
C ILE A 299 6.20 23.35 -1.46
N ILE A 300 6.21 24.17 -0.40
CA ILE A 300 6.02 23.71 0.97
C ILE A 300 4.55 23.55 1.39
N GLY A 301 3.60 24.06 0.61
CA GLY A 301 2.16 24.03 0.96
C GLY A 301 1.37 25.16 0.28
N ALA A 302 0.13 25.35 0.71
CA ALA A 302 -0.63 24.56 1.67
C ALA A 302 -1.30 23.38 0.97
N GLN A 303 -1.59 22.31 1.72
CA GLN A 303 -2.37 21.21 1.18
C GLN A 303 -3.75 21.67 0.72
N LYS A 304 -4.22 21.23 -0.45
CA LYS A 304 -5.50 21.60 -1.09
C LYS A 304 -5.54 23.03 -1.66
N SER A 305 -4.37 23.60 -1.99
CA SER A 305 -4.23 24.95 -2.56
C SER A 305 -3.64 24.97 -3.98
N GLY A 306 -3.67 23.86 -4.73
CA GLY A 306 -3.20 23.83 -6.12
C GLY A 306 -1.72 23.48 -6.29
N THR A 307 -1.04 22.98 -5.26
CA THR A 307 0.39 22.61 -5.31
C THR A 307 0.70 21.53 -6.35
N SER A 308 -0.24 20.65 -6.69
CA SER A 308 -0.06 19.63 -7.74
C SER A 308 -0.01 20.26 -9.11
N SER A 309 -0.96 21.15 -9.44
CA SER A 309 -0.96 21.85 -10.73
C SER A 309 0.32 22.66 -10.92
N LEU A 310 0.74 23.41 -9.90
CA LEU A 310 1.98 24.18 -9.99
C LEU A 310 3.20 23.26 -10.19
N TYR A 311 3.27 22.13 -9.48
CA TYR A 311 4.37 21.17 -9.63
C TYR A 311 4.50 20.66 -11.06
N TYR A 312 3.39 20.20 -11.67
CA TYR A 312 3.41 19.68 -13.04
C TYR A 312 3.65 20.78 -14.08
N TYR A 313 3.13 21.99 -13.90
CA TYR A 313 3.44 23.10 -14.78
C TYR A 313 4.92 23.51 -14.73
N LEU A 314 5.56 23.41 -13.56
CA LEU A 314 6.99 23.66 -13.46
C LEU A 314 7.83 22.57 -14.13
N GLU A 315 7.36 21.30 -14.09
CA GLU A 315 8.06 20.18 -14.76
C GLU A 315 8.16 20.37 -16.29
N GLU A 316 7.24 21.11 -16.92
CA GLU A 316 7.27 21.40 -18.36
C GLU A 316 8.41 22.36 -18.78
N HIS A 317 9.08 23.00 -17.81
CA HIS A 317 10.13 23.97 -18.11
C HIS A 317 11.49 23.29 -18.27
N PRO A 318 12.24 23.51 -19.39
CA PRO A 318 13.50 22.83 -19.67
C PRO A 318 14.62 23.07 -18.65
N ASN A 319 14.54 24.16 -17.89
CA ASN A 319 15.50 24.47 -16.81
C ASN A 319 15.03 24.05 -15.42
N ILE A 320 13.95 23.32 -15.32
CA ILE A 320 13.44 22.80 -14.04
C ILE A 320 13.49 21.27 -14.04
N SER A 321 14.05 20.71 -13.00
CA SER A 321 14.02 19.29 -12.70
C SER A 321 13.27 19.07 -11.39
N VAL A 322 12.20 18.34 -11.44
CA VAL A 322 11.45 17.95 -10.24
C VAL A 322 11.85 16.54 -9.78
N SER A 323 11.51 16.20 -8.55
CA SER A 323 11.74 14.86 -8.00
C SER A 323 11.05 13.77 -8.84
N ILE A 324 11.62 12.57 -8.87
CA ILE A 324 11.01 11.40 -9.55
C ILE A 324 9.67 10.99 -8.93
N LYS A 325 9.39 11.43 -7.73
CA LYS A 325 8.14 11.19 -6.99
C LYS A 325 7.68 12.50 -6.37
N LYS A 326 6.41 12.85 -6.57
CA LYS A 326 5.78 13.97 -5.87
C LYS A 326 5.51 13.60 -4.41
N GLU A 327 5.56 14.61 -3.51
CA GLU A 327 5.25 14.45 -2.08
C GLU A 327 6.20 13.48 -1.36
N LEU A 328 7.49 13.79 -1.41
CA LEU A 328 8.53 13.02 -0.70
C LEU A 328 8.33 12.99 0.80
N HIS A 329 7.70 14.04 1.37
CA HIS A 329 7.50 14.20 2.82
C HIS A 329 8.79 14.00 3.65
N PHE A 330 9.96 14.20 3.03
CA PHE A 330 11.23 13.91 3.67
C PHE A 330 11.42 14.72 4.95
N TRP A 331 11.30 16.03 4.86
CA TRP A 331 11.56 16.93 5.99
C TRP A 331 10.56 16.80 7.13
N SER A 332 9.31 16.39 6.84
CA SER A 332 8.25 16.23 7.83
C SER A 332 8.12 14.82 8.41
N LEU A 333 8.19 13.78 7.57
CA LEU A 333 7.87 12.40 7.97
C LEU A 333 9.04 11.42 7.83
N HIS A 334 9.93 11.66 6.87
CA HIS A 334 10.95 10.70 6.49
C HIS A 334 12.39 11.17 6.76
N TYR A 335 12.56 12.20 7.58
CA TYR A 335 13.87 12.78 7.86
C TYR A 335 14.91 11.76 8.35
N LYS A 336 14.47 10.76 9.12
CA LYS A 336 15.31 9.66 9.64
C LYS A 336 15.89 8.76 8.53
N LYS A 337 15.36 8.80 7.29
CA LYS A 337 15.90 8.04 6.16
C LYS A 337 17.23 8.63 5.63
N GLY A 338 17.56 9.85 6.01
CA GLY A 338 18.83 10.52 5.71
C GLY A 338 18.92 11.15 4.34
N GLN A 339 19.91 12.02 4.16
CA GLN A 339 20.09 12.84 2.95
C GLN A 339 20.33 12.03 1.67
N THR A 340 20.95 10.85 1.78
CA THR A 340 21.17 9.97 0.61
C THR A 340 19.85 9.50 0.04
N TRP A 341 18.89 9.13 0.90
CA TRP A 341 17.54 8.77 0.48
C TRP A 341 16.84 9.96 -0.21
N TYR A 342 16.90 11.15 0.38
CA TYR A 342 16.30 12.34 -0.20
C TYR A 342 16.87 12.67 -1.58
N ARG A 343 18.21 12.74 -1.68
CA ARG A 343 18.90 13.09 -2.94
C ARG A 343 18.71 12.04 -4.03
N SER A 344 18.49 10.77 -3.69
CA SER A 344 18.24 9.73 -4.70
C SER A 344 16.98 9.94 -5.53
N HIS A 345 16.06 10.81 -5.08
CA HIS A 345 14.84 11.14 -5.80
C HIS A 345 15.00 12.24 -6.86
N PHE A 346 16.18 12.74 -7.09
CA PHE A 346 16.39 13.84 -8.03
C PHE A 346 17.31 13.43 -9.19
N LEU A 347 17.06 14.04 -10.35
CA LEU A 347 17.87 13.81 -11.54
C LEU A 347 19.27 14.40 -11.35
N PRO A 348 20.32 13.75 -11.86
CA PRO A 348 21.64 14.32 -11.92
C PRO A 348 21.65 15.54 -12.87
N ILE A 349 22.48 16.53 -12.58
CA ILE A 349 22.53 17.79 -13.32
C ILE A 349 23.63 17.74 -14.37
N PRO A 350 23.33 17.94 -15.68
CA PRO A 350 24.36 18.05 -16.71
C PRO A 350 25.26 19.27 -16.47
N GLU A 351 26.56 19.08 -16.60
CA GLU A 351 27.52 20.18 -16.42
C GLU A 351 27.33 21.25 -17.50
N GLY A 352 27.44 22.52 -17.10
CA GLY A 352 27.27 23.66 -18.00
C GLY A 352 25.82 24.12 -18.19
N GLN A 353 24.85 23.42 -17.64
CA GLN A 353 23.43 23.82 -17.70
C GLN A 353 22.96 24.51 -16.42
N VAL A 354 22.08 25.51 -16.57
CA VAL A 354 21.43 26.19 -15.45
C VAL A 354 20.11 25.50 -15.17
N TRP A 355 20.10 24.66 -14.14
CA TRP A 355 18.90 23.98 -13.68
C TRP A 355 18.45 24.43 -12.30
N ARG A 356 17.13 24.36 -12.07
CA ARG A 356 16.51 24.46 -10.76
C ARG A 356 15.89 23.12 -10.42
N THR A 357 16.40 22.53 -9.35
CA THR A 357 15.93 21.22 -8.87
C THR A 357 15.05 21.43 -7.64
N GLY A 358 13.88 20.81 -7.63
CA GLY A 358 12.97 20.98 -6.50
C GLY A 358 11.92 19.88 -6.37
N GLU A 359 11.09 20.04 -5.35
CA GLU A 359 9.99 19.14 -5.04
C GLU A 359 8.75 19.88 -4.52
N ALA A 360 7.66 19.15 -4.29
CA ALA A 360 6.42 19.64 -3.67
C ALA A 360 5.91 18.66 -2.63
N SER A 361 5.96 19.06 -1.37
CA SER A 361 5.38 18.32 -0.23
C SER A 361 4.55 19.27 0.64
N PRO A 362 3.24 19.35 0.42
CA PRO A 362 2.39 20.37 1.06
C PRO A 362 2.29 20.26 2.58
N THR A 363 2.70 19.16 3.17
CA THR A 363 2.77 18.96 4.62
C THR A 363 3.97 19.64 5.27
N TYR A 364 4.87 20.23 4.50
CA TYR A 364 6.01 20.93 5.07
C TYR A 364 5.58 22.22 5.77
N LEU A 365 4.60 22.94 5.21
CA LEU A 365 4.12 24.21 5.73
C LEU A 365 3.74 24.12 7.21
N ASP A 366 2.97 23.09 7.55
CA ASP A 366 2.38 22.90 8.88
C ASP A 366 3.16 21.89 9.77
N SER A 367 4.37 21.53 9.38
CA SER A 367 5.25 20.69 10.20
C SER A 367 6.22 21.56 11.02
N PRO A 368 6.12 21.56 12.36
CA PRO A 368 6.90 22.45 13.22
C PRO A 368 8.42 22.32 13.10
N GLU A 369 8.92 21.12 12.84
CA GLU A 369 10.35 20.83 12.80
C GLU A 369 10.96 21.04 11.40
N THR A 370 10.14 21.13 10.38
CA THR A 370 10.58 21.19 8.99
C THR A 370 11.41 22.45 8.66
N PRO A 371 11.03 23.66 9.12
CA PRO A 371 11.80 24.88 8.80
C PRO A 371 13.25 24.80 9.25
N GLU A 372 13.49 24.40 10.50
CA GLU A 372 14.84 24.26 11.07
C GLU A 372 15.66 23.20 10.34
N ARG A 373 15.12 21.99 10.16
CA ARG A 373 15.79 20.89 9.46
C ARG A 373 16.20 21.28 8.04
N MET A 374 15.31 21.97 7.32
CA MET A 374 15.57 22.40 5.95
C MET A 374 16.63 23.51 5.91
N TYR A 375 16.57 24.47 6.81
CA TYR A 375 17.54 25.56 6.88
C TYR A 375 18.96 25.07 7.20
N GLN A 376 19.10 24.12 8.12
CA GLN A 376 20.40 23.53 8.47
C GLN A 376 21.11 22.90 7.26
N GLU A 377 20.36 22.27 6.35
CA GLU A 377 20.93 21.56 5.21
C GLU A 377 20.94 22.42 3.91
N TYR A 378 19.96 23.31 3.76
CA TYR A 378 19.74 24.11 2.55
C TYR A 378 19.37 25.55 2.91
N PRO A 379 20.28 26.37 3.47
CA PRO A 379 19.97 27.74 3.91
C PRO A 379 19.55 28.67 2.77
N ASP A 380 19.95 28.38 1.53
CA ASP A 380 19.62 29.15 0.33
C ASP A 380 18.36 28.66 -0.40
N MET A 381 17.60 27.72 0.20
CA MET A 381 16.40 27.14 -0.39
C MET A 381 15.37 28.22 -0.73
N LYS A 382 14.82 28.19 -1.94
CA LYS A 382 13.68 29.02 -2.32
C LYS A 382 12.37 28.31 -1.99
N LEU A 383 11.52 28.98 -1.24
CA LEU A 383 10.25 28.45 -0.76
C LEU A 383 9.10 29.01 -1.59
N ILE A 384 8.24 28.14 -2.07
CA ILE A 384 7.01 28.52 -2.77
C ILE A 384 5.81 28.06 -1.95
N VAL A 385 4.90 28.98 -1.68
CA VAL A 385 3.72 28.76 -0.82
C VAL A 385 2.48 29.18 -1.58
N LEU A 386 1.54 28.27 -1.77
CA LEU A 386 0.20 28.57 -2.29
C LEU A 386 -0.76 28.60 -1.12
N LEU A 387 -1.45 29.71 -0.94
CA LEU A 387 -2.48 29.88 0.07
C LEU A 387 -3.85 30.03 -0.62
N ARG A 388 -4.84 29.37 -0.09
CA ARG A 388 -6.24 29.38 -0.53
C ARG A 388 -7.11 29.97 0.56
N ASN A 389 -8.30 30.47 0.18
CA ASN A 389 -9.32 30.77 1.17
C ASN A 389 -9.41 29.65 2.21
N PRO A 390 -9.15 29.93 3.50
CA PRO A 390 -8.97 28.88 4.51
C PRO A 390 -10.22 28.01 4.71
N ILE A 391 -11.43 28.57 4.51
CA ILE A 391 -12.69 27.82 4.57
C ILE A 391 -12.76 26.84 3.41
N SER A 392 -12.55 27.32 2.19
CA SER A 392 -12.57 26.46 0.98
C SER A 392 -11.50 25.35 1.04
N ARG A 393 -10.33 25.66 1.62
CA ARG A 393 -9.26 24.69 1.85
C ARG A 393 -9.68 23.62 2.85
N ALA A 394 -10.28 24.02 4.00
CA ALA A 394 -10.71 23.09 5.05
C ALA A 394 -11.77 22.11 4.52
N ILE A 395 -12.77 22.62 3.78
CA ILE A 395 -13.82 21.82 3.15
C ILE A 395 -13.22 20.83 2.13
N SER A 396 -12.30 21.31 1.27
CA SER A 396 -11.61 20.45 0.30
C SER A 396 -10.79 19.35 0.99
N HIS A 397 -10.24 19.63 2.17
CA HIS A 397 -9.51 18.64 2.97
C HIS A 397 -10.44 17.60 3.58
N TYR A 398 -11.57 18.02 4.16
CA TYR A 398 -12.59 17.12 4.68
C TYR A 398 -13.08 16.13 3.60
N TYR A 399 -13.54 16.63 2.44
CA TYR A 399 -13.99 15.74 1.37
C TYR A 399 -12.89 14.85 0.79
N HIS A 400 -11.65 15.30 0.81
CA HIS A 400 -10.52 14.44 0.48
C HIS A 400 -10.41 13.25 1.45
N TRP A 401 -10.62 13.45 2.75
CA TRP A 401 -10.59 12.38 3.74
C TRP A 401 -11.82 11.48 3.69
N VAL A 402 -13.00 12.03 3.39
CA VAL A 402 -14.21 11.24 3.10
C VAL A 402 -13.94 10.29 1.93
N ARG A 403 -13.39 10.79 0.83
CA ARG A 403 -13.03 9.98 -0.33
C ARG A 403 -12.01 8.88 0.02
N LEU A 404 -11.07 9.16 0.91
CA LEU A 404 -10.10 8.19 1.41
C LEU A 404 -10.65 7.27 2.51
N LYS A 405 -11.93 7.36 2.84
CA LYS A 405 -12.57 6.61 3.95
C LYS A 405 -11.86 6.80 5.30
N LYS A 406 -11.22 7.94 5.51
CA LYS A 406 -10.58 8.35 6.78
C LYS A 406 -11.49 9.23 7.64
N GLU A 407 -12.57 9.73 7.07
CA GLU A 407 -13.59 10.52 7.72
C GLU A 407 -14.97 9.95 7.36
N SER A 408 -15.84 9.79 8.37
CA SER A 408 -17.20 9.29 8.21
C SER A 408 -18.25 10.17 8.89
N ARG A 409 -17.82 11.13 9.72
CA ARG A 409 -18.74 12.07 10.38
C ARG A 409 -19.29 13.07 9.35
N PRO A 410 -20.54 13.53 9.49
CA PRO A 410 -21.05 14.65 8.71
C PRO A 410 -20.18 15.90 8.87
N LEU A 411 -20.08 16.72 7.82
CA LEU A 411 -19.22 17.90 7.77
C LEU A 411 -19.47 18.86 8.95
N ASP A 412 -20.73 19.13 9.25
CA ASP A 412 -21.11 20.05 10.32
C ASP A 412 -20.64 19.56 11.70
N ILE A 413 -20.73 18.27 11.95
CA ILE A 413 -20.27 17.66 13.20
C ILE A 413 -18.75 17.71 13.29
N ALA A 414 -18.04 17.27 12.24
CA ALA A 414 -16.59 17.26 12.21
C ALA A 414 -16.00 18.67 12.40
N PHE A 415 -16.63 19.69 11.81
CA PHE A 415 -16.15 21.07 11.92
C PHE A 415 -16.51 21.71 13.25
N ALA A 416 -17.71 21.45 13.80
CA ALA A 416 -18.10 21.96 15.12
C ALA A 416 -17.17 21.43 16.23
N GLU A 417 -16.80 20.16 16.19
CA GLU A 417 -15.84 19.57 17.11
C GLU A 417 -14.47 20.25 17.01
N GLN A 418 -13.98 20.50 15.79
CA GLN A 418 -12.69 21.14 15.59
C GLN A 418 -12.65 22.64 15.88
N LEU A 419 -13.79 23.33 15.81
CA LEU A 419 -13.91 24.71 16.29
C LEU A 419 -13.88 24.81 17.80
N ALA A 420 -14.38 23.78 18.49
CA ALA A 420 -14.41 23.72 19.96
C ALA A 420 -13.03 23.37 20.56
N GLU A 421 -12.17 22.69 19.82
CA GLU A 421 -10.87 22.21 20.30
C GLU A 421 -9.74 22.62 19.35
N ILE A 422 -9.01 23.67 19.73
CA ILE A 422 -7.83 24.13 18.99
C ILE A 422 -6.65 23.23 19.32
N PRO A 423 -5.93 22.68 18.30
CA PRO A 423 -4.82 21.77 18.54
C PRO A 423 -3.61 22.49 19.13
N ASP A 424 -2.73 21.72 19.76
CA ASP A 424 -1.38 22.17 20.05
C ASP A 424 -0.61 22.45 18.74
N TRP A 425 -0.13 23.71 18.60
CA TRP A 425 0.58 24.18 17.39
C TRP A 425 1.98 23.56 17.20
N ASP A 426 2.48 22.83 18.17
CA ASP A 426 3.75 22.11 18.11
C ASP A 426 3.57 20.59 17.96
N ASP A 427 2.34 20.09 18.06
CA ASP A 427 2.04 18.68 17.80
C ASP A 427 1.64 18.45 16.31
N VAL A 428 2.58 17.84 15.58
CA VAL A 428 2.40 17.47 14.16
C VAL A 428 1.15 16.62 13.93
N ILE A 429 0.83 15.69 14.85
CA ILE A 429 -0.27 14.74 14.68
C ILE A 429 -1.61 15.47 14.86
N SER A 430 -1.74 16.30 15.90
CA SER A 430 -2.95 17.10 16.14
C SER A 430 -3.24 18.04 14.97
N ILE A 431 -2.22 18.79 14.51
CA ILE A 431 -2.37 19.70 13.37
C ILE A 431 -2.74 18.94 12.09
N ARG A 432 -2.06 17.83 11.78
CA ARG A 432 -2.25 17.08 10.53
C ARG A 432 -3.68 16.57 10.37
N ASN A 433 -4.33 16.22 11.48
CA ASN A 433 -5.68 15.67 11.49
C ASN A 433 -6.77 16.76 11.61
N HIS A 434 -6.36 18.03 11.69
CA HIS A 434 -7.27 19.14 11.93
C HIS A 434 -7.53 19.95 10.66
N TYR A 435 -8.74 19.85 10.10
CA TYR A 435 -9.12 20.56 8.87
C TYR A 435 -9.03 22.08 9.03
N ILE A 436 -9.49 22.62 10.16
CA ILE A 436 -9.60 24.06 10.41
C ILE A 436 -8.23 24.66 10.74
N ALA A 437 -7.50 24.12 11.72
CA ALA A 437 -6.22 24.66 12.17
C ALA A 437 -5.20 24.84 11.04
N ARG A 438 -5.16 23.92 10.07
CA ARG A 438 -4.26 24.03 8.91
C ARG A 438 -4.56 25.20 7.97
N GLY A 439 -5.66 25.93 8.17
CA GLY A 439 -5.98 27.18 7.51
C GLY A 439 -5.46 28.43 8.24
N CYS A 440 -4.96 28.29 9.47
CA CYS A 440 -4.35 29.37 10.24
C CYS A 440 -2.89 29.62 9.80
N TYR A 441 -2.71 29.99 8.55
CA TYR A 441 -1.40 30.06 7.86
C TYR A 441 -0.36 30.90 8.56
N VAL A 442 -0.76 32.00 9.22
CA VAL A 442 0.14 32.89 9.95
C VAL A 442 0.96 32.13 10.99
N LYS A 443 0.33 31.18 11.73
CA LYS A 443 0.99 30.37 12.77
C LYS A 443 2.14 29.52 12.24
N PHE A 444 2.03 29.07 11.00
CA PHE A 444 3.06 28.28 10.34
C PHE A 444 4.12 29.19 9.70
N LEU A 445 3.70 30.22 8.98
CA LEU A 445 4.63 31.13 8.29
C LEU A 445 5.51 31.93 9.26
N GLU A 446 5.03 32.28 10.45
CA GLU A 446 5.86 32.84 11.51
C GLU A 446 7.06 31.93 11.86
N LYS A 447 6.86 30.60 11.92
CA LYS A 447 7.94 29.63 12.17
C LYS A 447 8.93 29.58 11.01
N TRP A 448 8.44 29.60 9.76
CA TRP A 448 9.29 29.59 8.57
C TRP A 448 10.15 30.85 8.46
N LEU A 449 9.56 32.02 8.74
CA LEU A 449 10.24 33.32 8.65
C LEU A 449 11.30 33.54 9.75
N ARG A 450 11.35 32.69 10.79
CA ARG A 450 12.46 32.69 11.75
C ARG A 450 13.76 32.15 11.18
N PHE A 451 13.68 31.30 10.16
CA PHE A 451 14.83 30.64 9.55
C PHE A 451 15.11 31.19 8.16
N PHE A 452 14.10 31.39 7.33
CA PHE A 452 14.23 31.84 5.95
C PHE A 452 13.81 33.30 5.80
N PRO A 453 14.65 34.17 5.23
CA PRO A 453 14.28 35.56 4.98
C PRO A 453 13.14 35.64 3.96
N ARG A 454 12.33 36.74 4.06
CA ARG A 454 11.13 36.95 3.24
C ARG A 454 11.39 36.86 1.72
N GLU A 455 12.56 37.26 1.29
CA GLU A 455 13.00 37.27 -0.12
C GLU A 455 13.21 35.85 -0.68
N GLN A 456 13.39 34.87 0.18
CA GLN A 456 13.47 33.45 -0.20
C GLN A 456 12.10 32.78 -0.27
N MET A 457 11.01 33.49 0.07
CA MET A 457 9.67 32.93 0.11
C MET A 457 8.73 33.67 -0.88
N LEU A 458 8.23 32.94 -1.87
CA LEU A 458 7.19 33.40 -2.79
C LEU A 458 5.83 32.90 -2.32
N VAL A 459 4.95 33.82 -1.90
CA VAL A 459 3.58 33.49 -1.48
C VAL A 459 2.60 33.83 -2.58
N ILE A 460 1.78 32.86 -2.99
CA ILE A 460 0.86 32.90 -4.12
C ILE A 460 -0.56 32.66 -3.61
N SER A 461 -1.55 33.49 -4.03
CA SER A 461 -2.97 33.16 -3.86
C SER A 461 -3.37 32.05 -4.82
N SER A 462 -4.01 31.01 -4.30
CA SER A 462 -4.56 29.91 -5.07
C SER A 462 -5.62 30.37 -6.06
N GLU A 463 -6.44 31.34 -5.67
CA GLU A 463 -7.47 31.95 -6.51
C GLU A 463 -6.84 32.68 -7.70
N ARG A 464 -5.83 33.53 -7.46
CA ARG A 464 -5.09 34.18 -8.55
C ARG A 464 -4.37 33.18 -9.46
N PHE A 465 -3.87 32.09 -8.88
CA PHE A 465 -3.24 31.03 -9.67
C PHE A 465 -4.28 30.31 -10.55
N GLN A 466 -5.50 30.13 -10.05
CA GLN A 466 -6.60 29.53 -10.81
C GLN A 466 -7.05 30.45 -11.97
N ASP A 467 -7.17 31.76 -11.71
CA ASP A 467 -7.63 32.74 -12.70
C ASP A 467 -6.55 33.05 -13.76
N HIS A 468 -5.27 33.11 -13.36
CA HIS A 468 -4.16 33.52 -14.19
C HIS A 468 -2.95 32.57 -14.08
N PRO A 469 -3.08 31.28 -14.44
CA PRO A 469 -2.04 30.27 -14.19
C PRO A 469 -0.73 30.57 -14.91
N SER A 470 -0.77 31.04 -16.17
CA SER A 470 0.43 31.33 -16.94
C SER A 470 1.25 32.48 -16.36
N ASP A 471 0.59 33.55 -15.87
CA ASP A 471 1.26 34.71 -15.28
C ASP A 471 1.93 34.34 -13.96
N ILE A 472 1.24 33.52 -13.15
CA ILE A 472 1.79 33.04 -11.89
C ILE A 472 2.98 32.12 -12.11
N VAL A 473 2.93 31.20 -13.08
CA VAL A 473 4.06 30.34 -13.42
C VAL A 473 5.26 31.15 -13.90
N GLN A 474 5.05 32.17 -14.73
CA GLN A 474 6.12 33.10 -15.16
C GLN A 474 6.68 33.90 -13.97
N THR A 475 5.85 34.25 -12.98
CA THR A 475 6.32 34.86 -11.72
C THR A 475 7.23 33.89 -10.96
N VAL A 476 6.87 32.61 -10.89
CA VAL A 476 7.72 31.56 -10.29
C VAL A 476 9.04 31.41 -11.05
N HIS A 477 9.02 31.41 -12.39
CA HIS A 477 10.26 31.38 -13.19
C HIS A 477 11.18 32.55 -12.85
N SER A 478 10.62 33.75 -12.73
CA SER A 478 11.39 34.94 -12.33
C SER A 478 11.97 34.82 -10.93
N PHE A 479 11.18 34.32 -9.97
CA PHE A 479 11.62 34.04 -8.61
C PHE A 479 12.74 33.00 -8.57
N LEU A 480 12.68 31.97 -9.40
CA LEU A 480 13.71 30.94 -9.52
C LEU A 480 14.92 31.40 -10.36
N LYS A 481 14.88 32.59 -10.92
CA LYS A 481 15.94 33.17 -11.78
C LYS A 481 16.24 32.30 -13.01
N ILE A 482 15.18 31.87 -13.69
CA ILE A 482 15.22 31.15 -14.97
C ILE A 482 14.44 31.94 -16.03
N PRO A 483 14.67 31.70 -17.34
CA PRO A 483 13.89 32.31 -18.41
C PRO A 483 12.39 32.10 -18.21
N ARG A 484 11.58 33.09 -18.59
CA ARG A 484 10.12 32.93 -18.57
C ARG A 484 9.68 32.08 -19.76
N LYS A 485 8.84 31.10 -19.50
CA LYS A 485 8.17 30.28 -20.51
C LYS A 485 6.68 30.30 -20.24
N PRO A 486 5.82 30.67 -21.21
CA PRO A 486 4.37 30.53 -21.05
C PRO A 486 3.98 29.05 -20.98
N LEU A 487 2.86 28.75 -20.34
CA LEU A 487 2.30 27.41 -20.32
C LEU A 487 1.71 27.06 -21.69
N GLU A 488 1.99 25.87 -22.18
CA GLU A 488 1.45 25.35 -23.45
C GLU A 488 0.10 24.64 -23.24
N ASN A 489 -0.04 23.95 -22.10
CA ASN A 489 -1.25 23.21 -21.73
C ASN A 489 -1.77 23.66 -20.36
N LEU A 490 -3.09 23.81 -20.26
CA LEU A 490 -3.78 24.18 -19.03
C LEU A 490 -4.62 22.99 -18.55
N GLU A 491 -3.97 21.98 -18.01
CA GLU A 491 -4.69 20.90 -17.34
C GLU A 491 -4.78 21.18 -15.84
N TYR A 492 -6.01 21.22 -15.33
CA TYR A 492 -6.25 21.40 -13.89
C TYR A 492 -6.24 20.06 -13.18
N TYR A 493 -5.30 19.90 -12.25
CA TYR A 493 -5.16 18.68 -11.48
C TYR A 493 -5.95 18.76 -10.16
N ASN A 494 -6.78 17.74 -9.88
CA ASN A 494 -7.54 17.60 -8.63
C ASN A 494 -8.56 18.71 -8.31
N VAL A 495 -9.29 19.17 -9.30
CA VAL A 495 -10.38 20.16 -9.12
C VAL A 495 -11.61 19.50 -8.49
N GLY A 496 -12.08 20.05 -7.39
CA GLY A 496 -13.36 19.68 -6.77
C GLY A 496 -14.07 20.95 -6.31
N GLU A 497 -15.30 21.14 -6.77
CA GLU A 497 -16.16 22.21 -6.26
C GLU A 497 -16.96 21.67 -5.06
N TYR A 498 -16.77 22.31 -3.90
CA TYR A 498 -17.45 21.96 -2.67
C TYR A 498 -17.96 23.22 -1.99
N HIS A 499 -19.20 23.19 -1.53
CA HIS A 499 -19.83 24.31 -0.86
C HIS A 499 -20.26 23.94 0.56
N VAL A 500 -20.27 24.92 1.48
CA VAL A 500 -20.92 24.80 2.78
C VAL A 500 -22.35 25.22 2.60
N GLU A 501 -23.27 24.28 2.75
CA GLU A 501 -24.71 24.57 2.67
C GLU A 501 -25.24 25.22 3.95
N ASN A 502 -24.57 25.04 5.10
CA ASN A 502 -24.95 25.56 6.39
C ASN A 502 -24.43 27.00 6.58
N PRO A 503 -25.31 28.04 6.52
CA PRO A 503 -24.90 29.44 6.67
C PRO A 503 -24.32 29.76 8.06
N SER A 504 -24.81 29.11 9.11
CA SER A 504 -24.32 29.31 10.49
C SER A 504 -22.90 28.84 10.64
N LEU A 505 -22.58 27.63 10.12
CA LEU A 505 -21.21 27.11 10.12
C LEU A 505 -20.28 28.01 9.31
N LYS A 506 -20.74 28.50 8.16
CA LYS A 506 -19.97 29.43 7.34
C LYS A 506 -19.61 30.70 8.10
N SER A 507 -20.56 31.29 8.81
CA SER A 507 -20.33 32.49 9.64
C SER A 507 -19.33 32.20 10.75
N GLN A 508 -19.48 31.08 11.47
CA GLN A 508 -18.56 30.69 12.53
C GLN A 508 -17.13 30.53 12.02
N LEU A 509 -16.97 29.93 10.84
CA LEU A 509 -15.65 29.78 10.21
C LEU A 509 -15.06 31.13 9.77
N GLN A 510 -15.89 32.04 9.27
CA GLN A 510 -15.47 33.41 8.93
C GLN A 510 -14.95 34.15 10.16
N ASP A 511 -15.74 34.13 11.24
CA ASP A 511 -15.37 34.76 12.51
C ASP A 511 -14.08 34.14 13.10
N PHE A 512 -13.96 32.83 13.02
CA PHE A 512 -12.76 32.12 13.48
C PHE A 512 -11.50 32.52 12.69
N TYR A 513 -11.56 32.57 11.35
CA TYR A 513 -10.39 32.85 10.53
C TYR A 513 -10.05 34.34 10.38
N ALA A 514 -10.98 35.25 10.69
CA ALA A 514 -10.77 36.68 10.51
C ALA A 514 -9.51 37.22 11.18
N PRO A 515 -9.22 36.96 12.47
CA PRO A 515 -8.00 37.46 13.11
C PRO A 515 -6.74 36.84 12.50
N TYR A 516 -6.73 35.53 12.18
CA TYR A 516 -5.59 34.89 11.56
C TYR A 516 -5.31 35.39 10.13
N SER A 517 -6.35 35.80 9.41
CA SER A 517 -6.21 36.37 8.07
C SER A 517 -5.66 37.79 8.13
N GLN A 518 -6.06 38.58 9.11
CA GLN A 518 -5.56 39.95 9.33
C GLN A 518 -4.07 39.92 9.76
N ASP A 519 -3.72 39.02 10.68
CA ASP A 519 -2.34 38.82 11.11
C ASP A 519 -1.45 38.33 9.94
N LEU A 520 -1.99 37.46 9.07
CA LEU A 520 -1.30 36.98 7.88
C LEU A 520 -0.95 38.12 6.90
N GLU A 521 -1.90 39.01 6.63
CA GLU A 521 -1.69 40.18 5.78
C GLU A 521 -0.62 41.11 6.37
N THR A 522 -0.68 41.34 7.67
CA THR A 522 0.30 42.14 8.40
C THR A 522 1.69 41.51 8.33
N LEU A 523 1.81 40.20 8.55
CA LEU A 523 3.06 39.46 8.51
C LEU A 523 3.72 39.49 7.13
N LEU A 524 2.92 39.36 6.07
CA LEU A 524 3.42 39.22 4.70
C LEU A 524 3.50 40.56 3.95
N GLY A 525 2.82 41.62 4.43
CA GLY A 525 2.66 42.88 3.68
C GLY A 525 1.87 42.69 2.36
N GLN A 526 0.97 41.73 2.30
CA GLN A 526 0.25 41.30 1.10
C GLN A 526 -1.21 40.97 1.43
N SER A 527 -2.15 41.52 0.64
CA SER A 527 -3.59 41.21 0.76
C SER A 527 -3.98 39.98 -0.07
N PHE A 528 -5.06 39.35 0.35
CA PHE A 528 -5.60 38.15 -0.30
C PHE A 528 -7.06 38.35 -0.71
N PRO A 529 -7.56 37.67 -1.77
CA PRO A 529 -8.93 37.84 -2.26
C PRO A 529 -10.04 37.51 -1.23
N TRP A 530 -9.73 36.73 -0.22
CA TRP A 530 -10.70 36.33 0.82
C TRP A 530 -10.67 37.19 2.06
N THR A 531 -9.76 38.14 2.16
CA THR A 531 -9.69 39.11 3.27
C THR A 531 -10.39 40.41 2.97
N THR A 532 -10.65 40.68 1.69
CA THR A 532 -11.43 41.85 1.27
C THR A 532 -12.93 41.52 1.40
N PRO A 533 -13.76 42.38 2.05
CA PRO A 533 -15.19 42.13 2.25
C PRO A 533 -15.98 41.96 0.95
#